data_77cfa22df26ac254df7984062b59d06b
#
_entry.id   77cfa22df26ac254df7984062b59d06b
#
_cell.length_a   1.000
_cell.length_b   1.000
_cell.length_c   1.000
_cell.angle_alpha   90.00
_cell.angle_beta   90.00
_cell.angle_gamma   90.00
#
_symmetry.space_group_name_H-M   'P 1'
#
loop_
_entity.id
_entity.type
_entity.pdbx_description
1 polymer ?
#
loop_
_entity_poly.entity_id
_entity_poly.type
_entity_poly.pdbx_seq_one_letter_code
_entity_poly.pdbx_strand_id
1 'polypeptide(L)'
;MPKRIYIKSILIIGVVMLLGTAAQAADTAPSPYAGQETRAVKALSERETADLLAGRGMGYALAAELNRYPGPSHVIELADKLALTAAQLKRTQEAFEVMQSQAKAIGAEIITAEQKLDTVFATGTIDQASLTVQTAALGQLYGQLRATHLAAHIEMKTLLTPQQTAAYDHLRGYSAPSPGAAPAPHNHGHH
;
A
#
# COMPACT_ATOMS: atom_id res chain seq x y z
N MET A 1 -39.67 58.03 75.91
CA MET A 1 -38.84 58.55 74.84
C MET A 1 -38.31 57.35 74.06
N PRO A 2 -38.78 57.06 72.82
CA PRO A 2 -38.32 55.90 72.06
C PRO A 2 -37.10 56.29 71.22
N LYS A 3 -36.05 55.42 71.21
CA LYS A 3 -34.86 55.54 70.41
C LYS A 3 -35.17 55.04 68.98
N ARG A 4 -34.94 55.88 67.97
CA ARG A 4 -35.02 55.52 66.53
C ARG A 4 -33.77 54.73 66.16
N ILE A 5 -33.96 53.49 65.66
CA ILE A 5 -32.91 52.61 65.06
C ILE A 5 -32.98 52.95 63.56
N TYR A 6 -31.84 53.46 63.01
CA TYR A 6 -31.64 53.62 61.57
C TYR A 6 -31.08 52.33 61.00
N ILE A 7 -31.87 51.62 60.18
CA ILE A 7 -31.38 50.47 59.41
C ILE A 7 -30.78 51.03 58.11
N LYS A 8 -29.47 50.87 57.99
CA LYS A 8 -28.71 51.12 56.73
C LYS A 8 -28.95 50.01 55.78
N SER A 9 -29.72 50.24 54.72
CA SER A 9 -29.85 49.29 53.61
C SER A 9 -28.54 49.25 52.78
N ILE A 10 -27.84 48.14 52.82
CA ILE A 10 -26.69 47.87 51.94
C ILE A 10 -27.22 47.25 50.63
N LEU A 11 -27.12 48.03 49.55
CA LEU A 11 -27.47 47.64 48.21
C LEU A 11 -26.30 46.79 47.68
N ILE A 12 -26.44 45.45 47.61
CA ILE A 12 -25.49 44.58 47.00
C ILE A 12 -25.81 44.52 45.49
N ILE A 13 -24.98 45.15 44.66
CA ILE A 13 -25.04 45.07 43.21
C ILE A 13 -24.32 43.79 42.82
N GLY A 14 -25.09 42.73 42.51
CA GLY A 14 -24.57 41.49 41.97
C GLY A 14 -24.15 41.68 40.49
N VAL A 15 -22.86 41.72 40.25
CA VAL A 15 -22.31 41.62 38.87
C VAL A 15 -22.39 40.18 38.44
N VAL A 16 -23.36 39.85 37.60
CA VAL A 16 -23.44 38.54 36.91
C VAL A 16 -22.44 38.60 35.77
N MET A 17 -21.25 37.97 35.95
CA MET A 17 -20.33 37.66 34.85
C MET A 17 -20.94 36.54 34.03
N LEU A 18 -21.48 36.86 32.84
CA LEU A 18 -21.75 35.90 31.81
C LEU A 18 -20.39 35.37 31.27
N LEU A 19 -19.95 34.22 31.77
CA LEU A 19 -18.89 33.44 31.13
C LEU A 19 -19.46 32.87 29.84
N GLY A 20 -19.29 33.60 28.73
CA GLY A 20 -19.49 33.08 27.39
C GLY A 20 -18.48 31.95 27.14
N THR A 21 -18.93 30.70 27.21
CA THR A 21 -18.17 29.58 26.66
C THR A 21 -18.14 29.74 25.15
N ALA A 22 -17.07 30.33 24.62
CA ALA A 22 -16.75 30.21 23.21
C ALA A 22 -16.53 28.71 22.94
N ALA A 23 -17.54 28.06 22.36
CA ALA A 23 -17.34 26.76 21.75
C ALA A 23 -16.30 26.95 20.63
N GLN A 24 -15.06 26.58 20.90
CA GLN A 24 -14.06 26.43 19.85
C GLN A 24 -14.61 25.37 18.89
N ALA A 25 -15.06 25.83 17.70
CA ALA A 25 -15.27 24.91 16.59
C ALA A 25 -13.94 24.20 16.38
N ALA A 26 -13.92 22.90 16.67
CA ALA A 26 -12.78 22.07 16.33
C ALA A 26 -12.60 22.23 14.81
N ASP A 27 -11.45 22.76 14.42
CA ASP A 27 -11.06 22.88 13.01
C ASP A 27 -10.89 21.46 12.51
N THR A 28 -11.98 20.87 11.97
CA THR A 28 -11.97 19.52 11.44
C THR A 28 -11.23 19.57 10.10
N ALA A 29 -9.95 19.19 10.13
CA ALA A 29 -9.19 19.02 8.91
C ALA A 29 -9.97 18.12 7.93
N PRO A 30 -9.97 18.45 6.62
CA PRO A 30 -10.62 17.62 5.61
C PRO A 30 -10.14 16.18 5.71
N SER A 31 -11.01 15.21 5.38
CA SER A 31 -10.65 13.81 5.32
C SER A 31 -9.44 13.61 4.39
N PRO A 32 -8.46 12.73 4.73
CA PRO A 32 -7.36 12.40 3.82
C PRO A 32 -7.83 11.75 2.51
N TYR A 33 -9.10 11.37 2.43
CA TYR A 33 -9.73 10.81 1.22
C TYR A 33 -10.47 11.86 0.38
N ALA A 34 -10.51 13.13 0.81
CA ALA A 34 -11.17 14.19 0.06
C ALA A 34 -10.57 14.31 -1.35
N GLY A 35 -11.42 14.32 -2.39
CA GLY A 35 -11.03 14.33 -3.80
C GLY A 35 -10.83 12.94 -4.43
N GLN A 36 -10.81 11.87 -3.63
CA GLN A 36 -10.69 10.51 -4.14
C GLN A 36 -12.04 9.91 -4.58
N GLU A 37 -13.14 10.52 -4.20
CA GLU A 37 -14.51 10.11 -4.54
C GLU A 37 -14.80 10.17 -6.04
N THR A 38 -13.99 10.90 -6.81
CA THR A 38 -14.11 11.03 -8.28
C THR A 38 -13.25 10.04 -9.06
N ARG A 39 -12.46 9.19 -8.39
CA ARG A 39 -11.62 8.19 -9.06
C ARG A 39 -12.49 7.18 -9.82
N ALA A 40 -11.98 6.72 -10.99
CA ALA A 40 -12.61 5.66 -11.77
C ALA A 40 -12.69 4.33 -11.01
N VAL A 41 -11.71 4.06 -10.15
CA VAL A 41 -11.68 2.97 -9.17
C VAL A 41 -11.32 3.59 -7.83
N LYS A 42 -12.28 3.75 -6.91
CA LYS A 42 -12.06 4.53 -5.69
C LYS A 42 -10.98 3.95 -4.77
N ALA A 43 -10.89 2.62 -4.73
CA ALA A 43 -9.92 1.91 -3.91
C ALA A 43 -8.49 1.95 -4.46
N LEU A 44 -8.29 2.36 -5.73
CA LEU A 44 -7.00 2.35 -6.41
C LEU A 44 -6.63 3.75 -6.90
N SER A 45 -5.38 4.15 -6.70
CA SER A 45 -4.83 5.32 -7.37
C SER A 45 -4.66 5.05 -8.88
N GLU A 46 -4.51 6.12 -9.68
CA GLU A 46 -4.20 6.00 -11.11
C GLU A 46 -2.92 5.20 -11.34
N ARG A 47 -1.91 5.40 -10.47
CA ARG A 47 -0.66 4.67 -10.53
C ARG A 47 -0.85 3.18 -10.26
N GLU A 48 -1.57 2.81 -9.20
CA GLU A 48 -1.84 1.40 -8.88
C GLU A 48 -2.63 0.72 -10.01
N THR A 49 -3.62 1.41 -10.58
CA THR A 49 -4.36 0.92 -11.74
C THR A 49 -3.43 0.69 -12.94
N ALA A 50 -2.56 1.65 -13.26
CA ALA A 50 -1.59 1.51 -14.34
C ALA A 50 -0.57 0.41 -14.08
N ASP A 51 -0.11 0.23 -12.84
CA ASP A 51 0.84 -0.81 -12.46
C ASP A 51 0.21 -2.21 -12.55
N LEU A 52 -1.05 -2.38 -12.14
CA LEU A 52 -1.81 -3.61 -12.31
C LEU A 52 -1.96 -3.97 -13.79
N LEU A 53 -2.37 -3.02 -14.63
CA LEU A 53 -2.53 -3.24 -16.08
C LEU A 53 -1.21 -3.52 -16.80
N ALA A 54 -0.10 -3.01 -16.28
CA ALA A 54 1.23 -3.29 -16.80
C ALA A 54 1.85 -4.60 -16.26
N GLY A 55 1.22 -5.25 -15.29
CA GLY A 55 1.74 -6.45 -14.61
C GLY A 55 3.02 -6.17 -13.83
N ARG A 56 3.14 -4.99 -13.20
CA ARG A 56 4.32 -4.61 -12.42
C ARG A 56 4.33 -5.29 -11.06
N GLY A 57 5.53 -5.44 -10.49
CA GLY A 57 5.74 -6.18 -9.25
C GLY A 57 5.16 -5.55 -7.99
N MET A 58 4.98 -4.23 -7.91
CA MET A 58 4.33 -3.46 -6.83
C MET A 58 4.72 -3.92 -5.41
N GLY A 59 5.93 -4.46 -5.23
CA GLY A 59 6.39 -4.99 -3.94
C GLY A 59 5.86 -6.39 -3.57
N TYR A 60 5.04 -7.02 -4.39
CA TYR A 60 4.48 -8.36 -4.09
C TYR A 60 5.53 -9.43 -3.85
N ALA A 61 6.70 -9.33 -4.50
CA ALA A 61 7.78 -10.30 -4.38
C ALA A 61 8.88 -9.93 -3.38
N LEU A 62 8.71 -8.89 -2.55
CA LEU A 62 9.73 -8.47 -1.58
C LEU A 62 10.20 -9.62 -0.66
N ALA A 63 9.29 -10.51 -0.26
CA ALA A 63 9.66 -11.68 0.56
C ALA A 63 10.65 -12.61 -0.14
N ALA A 64 10.62 -12.70 -1.46
CA ALA A 64 11.57 -13.48 -2.24
C ALA A 64 12.87 -12.68 -2.47
N GLU A 65 12.74 -11.46 -2.98
CA GLU A 65 13.87 -10.59 -3.34
C GLU A 65 14.83 -10.40 -2.15
N LEU A 66 14.30 -10.05 -0.97
CA LEU A 66 15.11 -9.82 0.24
C LEU A 66 15.65 -11.11 0.88
N ASN A 67 15.22 -12.29 0.43
CA ASN A 67 15.72 -13.59 0.86
C ASN A 67 16.55 -14.30 -0.23
N ARG A 68 17.17 -13.54 -1.13
CA ARG A 68 18.10 -14.04 -2.15
C ARG A 68 17.43 -14.94 -3.19
N TYR A 69 16.20 -14.60 -3.59
CA TYR A 69 15.53 -15.13 -4.75
C TYR A 69 15.48 -14.03 -5.81
N PRO A 70 16.37 -14.06 -6.82
CA PRO A 70 16.45 -13.00 -7.82
C PRO A 70 15.16 -12.84 -8.61
N GLY A 71 14.80 -11.59 -8.95
CA GLY A 71 13.65 -11.32 -9.81
C GLY A 71 14.02 -11.35 -11.29
N PRO A 72 13.18 -11.92 -12.17
CA PRO A 72 13.53 -12.11 -13.58
C PRO A 72 13.80 -10.80 -14.32
N SER A 73 13.09 -9.73 -14.05
CA SER A 73 13.35 -8.41 -14.67
C SER A 73 14.77 -7.94 -14.42
N HIS A 74 15.20 -7.95 -13.16
CA HIS A 74 16.55 -7.52 -12.79
C HIS A 74 17.64 -8.52 -13.22
N VAL A 75 17.31 -9.81 -13.33
CA VAL A 75 18.23 -10.79 -13.89
C VAL A 75 18.50 -10.50 -15.37
N ILE A 76 17.45 -10.10 -16.15
CA ILE A 76 17.62 -9.66 -17.54
C ILE A 76 18.46 -8.39 -17.61
N GLU A 77 18.17 -7.37 -16.79
CA GLU A 77 18.92 -6.11 -16.75
C GLU A 77 20.41 -6.31 -16.41
N LEU A 78 20.71 -7.33 -15.63
CA LEU A 78 22.06 -7.63 -15.14
C LEU A 78 22.73 -8.79 -15.92
N ALA A 79 22.15 -9.23 -17.04
CA ALA A 79 22.56 -10.46 -17.76
C ALA A 79 24.08 -10.55 -18.01
N ASP A 80 24.67 -9.46 -18.52
CA ASP A 80 26.11 -9.40 -18.81
C ASP A 80 26.95 -9.46 -17.53
N LYS A 81 26.54 -8.74 -16.48
CA LYS A 81 27.23 -8.70 -15.18
C LYS A 81 27.16 -10.03 -14.43
N LEU A 82 26.08 -10.77 -14.66
CA LEU A 82 25.87 -12.11 -14.12
C LEU A 82 26.50 -13.21 -15.01
N ALA A 83 27.08 -12.84 -16.16
CA ALA A 83 27.62 -13.75 -17.16
C ALA A 83 26.63 -14.89 -17.50
N LEU A 84 25.37 -14.53 -17.77
CA LEU A 84 24.35 -15.51 -18.13
C LEU A 84 24.73 -16.22 -19.44
N THR A 85 24.55 -17.52 -19.49
CA THR A 85 24.59 -18.24 -20.76
C THR A 85 23.40 -17.84 -21.64
N ALA A 86 23.48 -18.00 -22.95
CA ALA A 86 22.37 -17.73 -23.87
C ALA A 86 21.10 -18.53 -23.49
N ALA A 87 21.27 -19.77 -23.00
CA ALA A 87 20.16 -20.58 -22.54
C ALA A 87 19.50 -20.01 -21.25
N GLN A 88 20.29 -19.53 -20.29
CA GLN A 88 19.79 -18.89 -19.08
C GLN A 88 19.04 -17.59 -19.41
N LEU A 89 19.62 -16.74 -20.26
CA LEU A 89 18.99 -15.49 -20.68
C LEU A 89 17.64 -15.75 -21.35
N LYS A 90 17.60 -16.68 -22.31
CA LYS A 90 16.35 -17.07 -23.00
C LYS A 90 15.31 -17.55 -21.98
N ARG A 91 15.69 -18.45 -21.07
CA ARG A 91 14.77 -18.99 -20.05
C ARG A 91 14.27 -17.91 -19.08
N THR A 92 15.12 -16.95 -18.72
CA THR A 92 14.73 -15.81 -17.88
C THR A 92 13.71 -14.91 -18.58
N GLN A 93 13.91 -14.66 -19.88
CA GLN A 93 12.97 -13.87 -20.70
C GLN A 93 11.60 -14.57 -20.80
N GLU A 94 11.57 -15.86 -21.08
CA GLU A 94 10.35 -16.67 -21.11
C GLU A 94 9.60 -16.63 -19.78
N ALA A 95 10.31 -16.81 -18.67
CA ALA A 95 9.73 -16.74 -17.32
C ALA A 95 9.16 -15.35 -17.01
N PHE A 96 9.86 -14.28 -17.40
CA PHE A 96 9.38 -12.91 -17.23
C PHE A 96 8.11 -12.65 -18.06
N GLU A 97 8.07 -13.07 -19.33
CA GLU A 97 6.93 -12.88 -20.23
C GLU A 97 5.69 -13.61 -19.71
N VAL A 98 5.84 -14.86 -19.27
CA VAL A 98 4.74 -15.65 -18.68
C VAL A 98 4.21 -14.99 -17.41
N MET A 99 5.10 -14.64 -16.48
CA MET A 99 4.72 -13.93 -15.25
C MET A 99 3.99 -12.63 -15.57
N GLN A 100 4.53 -11.78 -16.46
CA GLN A 100 3.93 -10.50 -16.79
C GLN A 100 2.56 -10.65 -17.45
N SER A 101 2.40 -11.61 -18.36
CA SER A 101 1.12 -11.89 -19.01
C SER A 101 0.05 -12.30 -17.99
N GLN A 102 0.39 -13.21 -17.08
CA GLN A 102 -0.53 -13.62 -15.99
C GLN A 102 -0.84 -12.47 -15.04
N ALA A 103 0.17 -11.69 -14.64
CA ALA A 103 -0.02 -10.55 -13.74
C ALA A 103 -0.95 -9.48 -14.36
N LYS A 104 -0.83 -9.20 -15.66
CA LYS A 104 -1.75 -8.30 -16.39
C LYS A 104 -3.18 -8.81 -16.38
N ALA A 105 -3.40 -10.10 -16.64
CA ALA A 105 -4.73 -10.69 -16.65
C ALA A 105 -5.38 -10.58 -15.26
N ILE A 106 -4.68 -11.00 -14.20
CA ILE A 106 -5.17 -10.90 -12.82
C ILE A 106 -5.37 -9.44 -12.41
N GLY A 107 -4.47 -8.54 -12.81
CA GLY A 107 -4.59 -7.10 -12.53
C GLY A 107 -5.88 -6.49 -13.11
N ALA A 108 -6.26 -6.87 -14.33
CA ALA A 108 -7.52 -6.45 -14.94
C ALA A 108 -8.74 -7.00 -14.19
N GLU A 109 -8.65 -8.25 -13.70
CA GLU A 109 -9.71 -8.84 -12.86
C GLU A 109 -9.86 -8.13 -11.51
N ILE A 110 -8.75 -7.76 -10.87
CA ILE A 110 -8.75 -6.95 -9.63
C ILE A 110 -9.47 -5.62 -9.86
N ILE A 111 -9.11 -4.88 -10.90
CA ILE A 111 -9.74 -3.60 -11.24
C ILE A 111 -11.26 -3.77 -11.43
N THR A 112 -11.67 -4.81 -12.16
CA THR A 112 -13.10 -5.12 -12.38
C THR A 112 -13.82 -5.46 -11.08
N ALA A 113 -13.18 -6.23 -10.19
CA ALA A 113 -13.76 -6.61 -8.90
C ALA A 113 -13.89 -5.41 -7.94
N GLU A 114 -12.90 -4.50 -7.92
CA GLU A 114 -12.95 -3.26 -7.15
C GLU A 114 -14.05 -2.31 -7.66
N GLN A 115 -14.20 -2.16 -8.98
CA GLN A 115 -15.29 -1.39 -9.58
C GLN A 115 -16.66 -1.96 -9.23
N LYS A 116 -16.80 -3.29 -9.22
CA LYS A 116 -18.04 -3.95 -8.81
C LYS A 116 -18.37 -3.67 -7.35
N LEU A 117 -17.38 -3.77 -6.46
CA LEU A 117 -17.55 -3.48 -5.04
C LEU A 117 -17.94 -2.01 -4.83
N ASP A 118 -17.27 -1.06 -5.52
CA ASP A 118 -17.62 0.35 -5.49
C ASP A 118 -19.08 0.60 -5.95
N THR A 119 -19.50 -0.06 -7.02
CA THR A 119 -20.87 0.08 -7.57
C THR A 119 -21.95 -0.31 -6.56
N VAL A 120 -21.79 -1.43 -5.84
CA VAL A 120 -22.79 -1.87 -4.87
C VAL A 120 -22.85 -0.97 -3.63
N PHE A 121 -21.75 -0.34 -3.26
CA PHE A 121 -21.74 0.73 -2.25
C PHE A 121 -22.42 2.01 -2.77
N ALA A 122 -22.08 2.45 -3.98
CA ALA A 122 -22.62 3.67 -4.59
C ALA A 122 -24.17 3.58 -4.78
N THR A 123 -24.69 2.40 -5.07
CA THR A 123 -26.14 2.16 -5.24
C THR A 123 -26.87 1.82 -3.93
N GLY A 124 -26.16 1.67 -2.81
CA GLY A 124 -26.73 1.30 -1.52
C GLY A 124 -27.34 -0.12 -1.51
N THR A 125 -26.90 -1.00 -2.42
CA THR A 125 -27.41 -2.38 -2.56
C THR A 125 -26.56 -3.42 -1.85
N ILE A 126 -25.47 -3.00 -1.20
CA ILE A 126 -24.57 -3.89 -0.46
C ILE A 126 -25.26 -4.44 0.80
N ASP A 127 -25.11 -5.73 1.02
CA ASP A 127 -25.42 -6.40 2.27
C ASP A 127 -24.23 -7.18 2.80
N GLN A 128 -24.32 -7.70 4.03
CA GLN A 128 -23.21 -8.41 4.70
C GLN A 128 -22.79 -9.69 3.94
N ALA A 129 -23.71 -10.40 3.32
CA ALA A 129 -23.41 -11.61 2.57
C ALA A 129 -22.65 -11.29 1.28
N SER A 130 -23.14 -10.30 0.52
CA SER A 130 -22.51 -9.79 -0.70
C SER A 130 -21.12 -9.21 -0.41
N LEU A 131 -20.96 -8.44 0.68
CA LEU A 131 -19.68 -7.92 1.12
C LEU A 131 -18.66 -9.05 1.34
N THR A 132 -19.03 -10.07 2.11
CA THR A 132 -18.15 -11.21 2.41
C THR A 132 -17.70 -11.92 1.13
N VAL A 133 -18.62 -12.16 0.19
CA VAL A 133 -18.29 -12.83 -1.07
C VAL A 133 -17.35 -11.99 -1.93
N GLN A 134 -17.61 -10.69 -2.08
CA GLN A 134 -16.80 -9.83 -2.94
C GLN A 134 -15.40 -9.58 -2.38
N THR A 135 -15.29 -9.37 -1.06
CA THR A 135 -13.98 -9.19 -0.42
C THR A 135 -13.16 -10.48 -0.41
N ALA A 136 -13.79 -11.66 -0.27
CA ALA A 136 -13.09 -12.94 -0.41
C ALA A 136 -12.56 -13.14 -1.83
N ALA A 137 -13.35 -12.80 -2.86
CA ALA A 137 -12.91 -12.86 -4.27
C ALA A 137 -11.71 -11.93 -4.53
N LEU A 138 -11.77 -10.69 -4.04
CA LEU A 138 -10.64 -9.76 -4.11
C LEU A 138 -9.41 -10.30 -3.41
N GLY A 139 -9.54 -10.82 -2.20
CA GLY A 139 -8.43 -11.44 -1.47
C GLY A 139 -7.78 -12.59 -2.23
N GLN A 140 -8.58 -13.40 -2.92
CA GLN A 140 -8.09 -14.48 -3.78
C GLN A 140 -7.31 -13.95 -4.98
N LEU A 141 -7.80 -12.92 -5.68
CA LEU A 141 -7.12 -12.32 -6.82
C LEU A 141 -5.78 -11.68 -6.42
N TYR A 142 -5.74 -10.93 -5.31
CA TYR A 142 -4.48 -10.38 -4.78
C TYR A 142 -3.51 -11.48 -4.35
N GLY A 143 -4.00 -12.57 -3.77
CA GLY A 143 -3.21 -13.75 -3.44
C GLY A 143 -2.60 -14.42 -4.68
N GLN A 144 -3.38 -14.58 -5.75
CA GLN A 144 -2.93 -15.11 -7.04
C GLN A 144 -1.89 -14.20 -7.70
N LEU A 145 -2.12 -12.87 -7.72
CA LEU A 145 -1.16 -11.92 -8.26
C LEU A 145 0.18 -12.02 -7.54
N ARG A 146 0.15 -12.06 -6.20
CA ARG A 146 1.36 -12.22 -5.40
C ARG A 146 2.07 -13.55 -5.67
N ALA A 147 1.32 -14.65 -5.77
CA ALA A 147 1.86 -15.96 -6.07
C ALA A 147 2.53 -16.02 -7.46
N THR A 148 1.93 -15.35 -8.46
CA THR A 148 2.49 -15.23 -9.81
C THR A 148 3.87 -14.58 -9.78
N HIS A 149 4.04 -13.48 -9.07
CA HIS A 149 5.35 -12.83 -8.94
C HIS A 149 6.34 -13.70 -8.15
N LEU A 150 5.93 -14.27 -7.01
CA LEU A 150 6.82 -15.11 -6.20
C LEU A 150 7.28 -16.37 -6.93
N ALA A 151 6.42 -16.99 -7.75
CA ALA A 151 6.77 -18.18 -8.53
C ALA A 151 7.91 -17.89 -9.51
N ALA A 152 7.91 -16.75 -10.18
CA ALA A 152 8.99 -16.35 -11.08
C ALA A 152 10.33 -16.19 -10.34
N HIS A 153 10.33 -15.71 -9.10
CA HIS A 153 11.54 -15.64 -8.28
C HIS A 153 12.06 -17.04 -7.88
N ILE A 154 11.18 -17.98 -7.60
CA ILE A 154 11.54 -19.38 -7.32
C ILE A 154 12.21 -20.00 -8.56
N GLU A 155 11.66 -19.74 -9.76
CA GLU A 155 12.24 -20.21 -11.00
C GLU A 155 13.66 -19.65 -11.23
N MET A 156 13.86 -18.35 -11.02
CA MET A 156 15.19 -17.73 -11.13
C MET A 156 16.19 -18.33 -10.14
N LYS A 157 15.75 -18.60 -8.91
CA LYS A 157 16.62 -19.25 -7.91
C LYS A 157 17.10 -20.63 -8.34
N THR A 158 16.27 -21.34 -9.08
CA THR A 158 16.61 -22.69 -9.63
C THR A 158 17.50 -22.59 -10.87
N LEU A 159 17.30 -21.55 -11.70
CA LEU A 159 18.00 -21.37 -12.96
C LEU A 159 19.43 -20.85 -12.76
N LEU A 160 19.65 -19.98 -11.79
CA LEU A 160 20.94 -19.34 -11.54
C LEU A 160 21.84 -20.21 -10.67
N THR A 161 23.14 -20.18 -10.95
CA THR A 161 24.13 -20.80 -10.08
C THR A 161 24.24 -20.05 -8.74
N PRO A 162 24.78 -20.70 -7.68
CA PRO A 162 25.06 -20.01 -6.42
C PRO A 162 25.94 -18.76 -6.58
N GLN A 163 26.93 -18.80 -7.50
CA GLN A 163 27.83 -17.69 -7.80
C GLN A 163 27.07 -16.53 -8.47
N GLN A 164 26.18 -16.81 -9.41
CA GLN A 164 25.34 -15.81 -10.06
C GLN A 164 24.35 -15.17 -9.06
N THR A 165 23.76 -15.97 -8.17
CA THR A 165 22.90 -15.45 -7.11
C THR A 165 23.68 -14.53 -6.15
N ALA A 166 24.89 -14.90 -5.74
CA ALA A 166 25.72 -14.05 -4.88
C ALA A 166 26.15 -12.76 -5.59
N ALA A 167 26.46 -12.83 -6.88
CA ALA A 167 26.75 -11.64 -7.70
C ALA A 167 25.51 -10.74 -7.83
N TYR A 168 24.32 -11.31 -8.02
CA TYR A 168 23.06 -10.58 -8.04
C TYR A 168 22.85 -9.83 -6.72
N ASP A 169 22.97 -10.50 -5.58
CA ASP A 169 22.80 -9.90 -4.24
C ASP A 169 23.76 -8.72 -4.05
N HIS A 170 25.00 -8.85 -4.51
CA HIS A 170 25.99 -7.79 -4.45
C HIS A 170 25.61 -6.61 -5.34
N LEU A 171 25.23 -6.86 -6.60
CA LEU A 171 24.84 -5.83 -7.58
C LEU A 171 23.57 -5.09 -7.17
N ARG A 172 22.67 -5.75 -6.43
CA ARG A 172 21.43 -5.18 -5.88
C ARG A 172 21.62 -4.52 -4.52
N GLY A 173 22.80 -4.58 -3.92
CA GLY A 173 23.08 -3.99 -2.61
C GLY A 173 22.52 -4.79 -1.43
N TYR A 174 22.19 -6.08 -1.62
CA TYR A 174 21.67 -6.97 -0.57
C TYR A 174 22.77 -7.74 0.18
N SER A 175 24.04 -7.52 -0.16
CA SER A 175 25.14 -8.07 0.61
C SER A 175 25.06 -7.56 2.04
N ALA A 176 25.30 -8.46 3.03
CA ALA A 176 25.22 -8.11 4.43
C ALA A 176 26.01 -6.81 4.70
N PRO A 177 25.48 -5.86 5.49
CA PRO A 177 26.24 -4.70 5.92
C PRO A 177 27.52 -5.18 6.58
N SER A 178 28.63 -4.56 6.23
CA SER A 178 29.87 -4.74 7.00
C SER A 178 29.56 -4.49 8.49
N PRO A 179 30.09 -5.29 9.43
CA PRO A 179 29.86 -5.05 10.85
C PRO A 179 30.22 -3.59 11.18
N GLY A 180 29.22 -2.73 11.42
CA GLY A 180 29.41 -1.31 11.69
C GLY A 180 28.55 -0.35 10.87
N ALA A 181 27.82 -0.77 9.82
CA ALA A 181 26.90 0.10 9.12
C ALA A 181 25.54 0.13 9.87
N ALA A 182 25.19 1.31 10.41
CA ALA A 182 23.88 1.54 11.01
C ALA A 182 22.77 1.33 9.95
N PRO A 183 21.60 0.76 10.28
CA PRO A 183 20.51 0.62 9.36
C PRO A 183 20.05 2.00 8.86
N ALA A 184 19.94 2.13 7.54
CA ALA A 184 19.39 3.34 6.95
C ALA A 184 17.94 3.54 7.45
N PRO A 185 17.51 4.78 7.78
CA PRO A 185 16.16 5.03 8.24
C PRO A 185 15.17 4.63 7.14
N HIS A 186 14.28 3.69 7.48
CA HIS A 186 13.18 3.31 6.62
C HIS A 186 12.21 4.49 6.53
N ASN A 187 12.29 5.24 5.44
CA ASN A 187 11.31 6.28 5.15
C ASN A 187 10.04 5.59 4.64
N HIS A 188 9.15 5.24 5.55
CA HIS A 188 7.79 4.84 5.22
C HIS A 188 7.04 6.11 4.81
N GLY A 189 7.19 6.49 3.54
CA GLY A 189 6.29 7.44 2.91
C GLY A 189 4.91 6.81 2.85
N HIS A 190 4.05 7.19 3.79
CA HIS A 190 2.63 6.96 3.70
C HIS A 190 2.11 7.82 2.54
N HIS A 191 1.66 7.18 1.51
CA HIS A 191 0.82 7.75 0.45
C HIS A 191 -0.44 6.93 0.32
#